data_8323745b33eafbf59be39833e3494069
#
_entry.id   8323745b33eafbf59be39833e3494069
#
_cell.length_a   1.000
_cell.length_b   1.000
_cell.length_c   1.000
_cell.angle_alpha   90.00
_cell.angle_beta   90.00
_cell.angle_gamma   90.00
#
_symmetry.space_group_name_H-M   'P 1'
#
loop_
_entity.id
_entity.type
_entity.pdbx_description
1 polymer ?
#
loop_
_entity_poly.entity_id
_entity_poly.type
_entity_poly.pdbx_seq_one_letter_code
_entity_poly.pdbx_strand_id
1 'polypeptide(L)'
;MDLFQERNLSPMMIASMQAPFDSPDWIYELKLDGCRCIAYLDGNETVLRNKRNMELLPRFPELNQIHRQVKQKCVLDGELVVMVNGVPDFYELQKRTLLTRRVKIELGAGRLPASFVAYDCLQCGDRELLSVPLLSRKEILAENVAEGERLAL
;
A
#
# COMPACT_ATOMS: atom_id res chain seq x y z
N MET A 1 18.38 -10.84 -1.70
CA MET A 1 18.21 -9.42 -2.10
C MET A 1 17.52 -8.71 -0.96
N ASP A 2 17.96 -7.52 -0.55
CA ASP A 2 17.23 -6.74 0.47
C ASP A 2 16.38 -5.68 -0.21
N LEU A 3 15.12 -6.02 -0.48
CA LEU A 3 14.17 -5.16 -1.16
C LEU A 3 13.92 -3.85 -0.41
N PHE A 4 14.03 -3.90 0.93
CA PHE A 4 13.86 -2.73 1.78
C PHE A 4 14.99 -1.69 1.56
N GLN A 5 16.21 -2.13 1.37
CA GLN A 5 17.35 -1.23 1.15
C GLN A 5 17.36 -0.67 -0.28
N GLU A 6 16.98 -1.49 -1.26
CA GLU A 6 17.03 -1.09 -2.67
C GLU A 6 15.95 -0.08 -3.05
N ARG A 7 14.76 -0.16 -2.46
CA ARG A 7 13.62 0.76 -2.66
C ARG A 7 13.28 1.08 -4.12
N ASN A 8 13.46 0.09 -5.01
CA ASN A 8 13.30 0.24 -6.46
C ASN A 8 12.35 -0.78 -7.08
N LEU A 9 11.50 -1.41 -6.27
CA LEU A 9 10.56 -2.41 -6.73
C LEU A 9 9.56 -1.83 -7.73
N SER A 10 9.38 -2.56 -8.82
CA SER A 10 8.23 -2.37 -9.72
C SER A 10 7.14 -3.36 -9.32
N PRO A 11 5.91 -2.90 -9.01
CA PRO A 11 4.82 -3.80 -8.69
C PRO A 11 4.46 -4.68 -9.88
N MET A 12 4.02 -5.91 -9.61
CA MET A 12 3.51 -6.81 -10.64
C MET A 12 2.28 -6.19 -11.30
N MET A 13 2.31 -6.08 -12.62
CA MET A 13 1.23 -5.54 -13.43
C MET A 13 0.41 -6.66 -14.05
N ILE A 14 -0.86 -6.37 -14.35
CA ILE A 14 -1.73 -7.30 -15.07
C ILE A 14 -1.13 -7.63 -16.45
N ALA A 15 -1.00 -8.91 -16.75
CA ALA A 15 -0.48 -9.39 -18.04
C ALA A 15 -1.59 -9.74 -19.04
N SER A 16 -2.74 -10.21 -18.54
CA SER A 16 -3.90 -10.59 -19.35
C SER A 16 -5.20 -10.38 -18.60
N MET A 17 -6.28 -10.26 -19.33
CA MET A 17 -7.64 -10.26 -18.80
C MET A 17 -8.38 -11.48 -19.31
N GLN A 18 -9.20 -12.06 -18.44
CA GLN A 18 -10.07 -13.17 -18.77
C GLN A 18 -11.53 -12.79 -18.46
N ALA A 19 -12.48 -13.52 -19.04
CA ALA A 19 -13.87 -13.42 -18.62
C ALA A 19 -13.98 -13.83 -17.13
N PRO A 20 -14.98 -13.30 -16.40
CA PRO A 20 -15.24 -13.73 -15.04
C PRO A 20 -15.38 -15.25 -14.94
N PHE A 21 -14.75 -15.84 -13.95
CA PHE A 21 -14.79 -17.27 -13.68
C PHE A 21 -14.88 -17.52 -12.18
N ASP A 22 -15.27 -18.72 -11.79
CA ASP A 22 -15.25 -19.21 -10.41
C ASP A 22 -14.45 -20.52 -10.36
N SER A 23 -13.48 -20.60 -9.44
CA SER A 23 -12.60 -21.76 -9.30
C SER A 23 -12.08 -21.86 -7.87
N PRO A 24 -12.08 -23.07 -7.26
CA PRO A 24 -11.51 -23.28 -5.94
C PRO A 24 -9.99 -23.12 -5.87
N ASP A 25 -9.31 -23.08 -7.01
CA ASP A 25 -7.84 -22.92 -7.09
C ASP A 25 -7.42 -21.44 -7.06
N TRP A 26 -8.37 -20.52 -6.97
CA TRP A 26 -8.13 -19.08 -7.01
C TRP A 26 -8.69 -18.37 -5.77
N ILE A 27 -8.02 -17.32 -5.35
CA ILE A 27 -8.54 -16.36 -4.39
C ILE A 27 -9.00 -15.10 -5.12
N TYR A 28 -10.03 -14.46 -4.60
CA TYR A 28 -10.64 -13.28 -5.18
C TYR A 28 -10.50 -12.13 -4.21
N GLU A 29 -10.08 -10.98 -4.72
CA GLU A 29 -9.84 -9.78 -3.95
C GLU A 29 -10.66 -8.61 -4.49
N LEU A 30 -11.01 -7.69 -3.62
CA LEU A 30 -11.64 -6.43 -4.05
C LEU A 30 -10.66 -5.62 -4.89
N LYS A 31 -11.11 -5.20 -6.07
CA LYS A 31 -10.37 -4.21 -6.84
C LYS A 31 -10.67 -2.83 -6.28
N LEU A 32 -9.77 -2.35 -5.43
CA LEU A 32 -9.85 -1.00 -4.90
C LEU A 32 -9.56 0.03 -5.99
N ASP A 33 -10.31 1.12 -5.97
CA ASP A 33 -10.10 2.24 -6.90
C ASP A 33 -9.19 3.30 -6.26
N GLY A 34 -7.90 3.11 -6.44
CA GLY A 34 -6.87 3.90 -5.81
C GLY A 34 -5.59 4.03 -6.65
N CYS A 35 -4.48 4.21 -5.98
CA CYS A 35 -3.16 4.29 -6.59
C CYS A 35 -2.25 3.19 -6.02
N ARG A 36 -1.76 2.29 -6.90
CA ARG A 36 -0.80 1.25 -6.51
C ARG A 36 0.40 1.85 -5.81
N CYS A 37 0.73 1.27 -4.66
CA CYS A 37 1.77 1.78 -3.79
C CYS A 37 2.59 0.63 -3.18
N ILE A 38 3.91 0.74 -3.23
CA ILE A 38 4.82 -0.08 -2.45
C ILE A 38 5.19 0.69 -1.19
N ALA A 39 4.96 0.08 -0.03
CA ALA A 39 5.31 0.62 1.26
C ALA A 39 6.54 -0.10 1.84
N TYR A 40 7.53 0.68 2.23
CA TYR A 40 8.72 0.23 2.95
C TYR A 40 8.60 0.75 4.38
N LEU A 41 8.39 -0.15 5.32
CA LEU A 41 8.09 0.16 6.72
C LEU A 41 9.11 -0.50 7.65
N ASP A 42 9.64 0.26 8.60
CA ASP A 42 10.44 -0.28 9.69
C ASP A 42 10.09 0.41 11.01
N GLY A 43 10.84 0.16 12.08
CA GLY A 43 10.58 0.76 13.41
C GLY A 43 10.68 2.29 13.45
N ASN A 44 11.22 2.95 12.43
CA ASN A 44 11.61 4.36 12.45
C ASN A 44 10.99 5.17 11.31
N GLU A 45 10.70 4.54 10.16
CA GLU A 45 10.28 5.29 8.97
C GLU A 45 9.18 4.60 8.15
N THR A 46 8.43 5.44 7.45
CA THR A 46 7.52 5.06 6.37
C THR A 46 8.06 5.64 5.06
N VAL A 47 8.23 4.80 4.04
CA VAL A 47 8.49 5.25 2.67
C VAL A 47 7.43 4.65 1.75
N LEU A 48 6.77 5.50 0.96
CA LEU A 48 5.71 5.11 0.04
C LEU A 48 6.11 5.47 -1.39
N ARG A 49 6.07 4.49 -2.28
CA ARG A 49 6.45 4.65 -3.69
C ARG A 49 5.32 4.21 -4.61
N ASN A 50 5.01 5.02 -5.61
CA ASN A 50 4.05 4.62 -6.64
C ASN A 50 4.70 3.69 -7.70
N LYS A 51 3.92 3.21 -8.66
CA LYS A 51 4.38 2.33 -9.75
C LYS A 51 5.51 2.90 -10.63
N ARG A 52 5.78 4.20 -10.55
CA ARG A 52 6.90 4.89 -11.23
C ARG A 52 8.06 5.19 -10.28
N ASN A 53 8.08 4.57 -9.12
CA ASN A 53 9.05 4.77 -8.04
C ASN A 53 9.11 6.22 -7.51
N MET A 54 8.05 7.02 -7.71
CA MET A 54 7.97 8.37 -7.15
C MET A 54 7.47 8.32 -5.70
N GLU A 55 8.04 9.16 -4.86
CA GLU A 55 7.67 9.26 -3.46
C GLU A 55 6.28 9.90 -3.27
N LEU A 56 5.45 9.28 -2.44
CA LEU A 56 4.08 9.71 -2.19
C LEU A 56 3.92 10.46 -0.86
N LEU A 57 4.73 10.13 0.14
CA LEU A 57 4.59 10.63 1.50
C LEU A 57 4.54 12.16 1.61
N PRO A 58 5.31 12.96 0.83
CA PRO A 58 5.20 14.43 0.88
C PRO A 58 3.81 14.99 0.58
N ARG A 59 2.95 14.23 -0.12
CA ARG A 59 1.56 14.62 -0.44
C ARG A 59 0.53 13.99 0.49
N PHE A 60 0.94 12.99 1.26
CA PHE A 60 0.10 12.21 2.18
C PHE A 60 0.75 12.12 3.57
N PRO A 61 1.00 13.27 4.25
CA PRO A 61 1.72 13.29 5.53
C PRO A 61 1.00 12.52 6.64
N GLU A 62 -0.31 12.32 6.52
CA GLU A 62 -1.12 11.51 7.43
C GLU A 62 -0.69 10.03 7.50
N LEU A 63 0.05 9.56 6.51
CA LEU A 63 0.57 8.19 6.46
C LEU A 63 1.97 8.04 7.07
N ASN A 64 2.55 9.12 7.56
CA ASN A 64 3.93 9.13 8.07
C ASN A 64 4.18 8.15 9.23
N GLN A 65 3.14 7.77 9.96
CA GLN A 65 3.26 6.93 11.15
C GLN A 65 2.79 5.49 10.94
N ILE A 66 2.44 5.05 9.72
CA ILE A 66 1.94 3.68 9.49
C ILE A 66 3.01 2.61 9.78
N HIS A 67 4.29 2.96 9.79
CA HIS A 67 5.37 2.07 10.22
C HIS A 67 5.20 1.55 11.65
N ARG A 68 4.44 2.27 12.51
CA ARG A 68 4.16 1.83 13.88
C ARG A 68 3.14 0.69 13.96
N GLN A 69 2.50 0.38 12.84
CA GLN A 69 1.50 -0.69 12.73
C GLN A 69 2.11 -2.02 12.26
N VAL A 70 3.43 -2.10 12.11
CA VAL A 70 4.12 -3.34 11.76
C VAL A 70 5.01 -3.81 12.88
N LYS A 71 5.05 -5.14 13.09
CA LYS A 71 5.88 -5.77 14.13
C LYS A 71 7.34 -5.86 13.72
N GLN A 72 7.59 -6.06 12.43
CA GLN A 72 8.93 -6.20 11.86
C GLN A 72 9.05 -5.35 10.59
N LYS A 73 10.27 -4.95 10.26
CA LYS A 73 10.64 -4.34 8.97
C LYS A 73 9.99 -5.12 7.84
N CYS A 74 9.34 -4.44 6.90
CA CYS A 74 8.68 -5.12 5.80
C CYS A 74 8.58 -4.26 4.54
N VAL A 75 8.35 -4.93 3.42
CA VAL A 75 7.97 -4.32 2.14
C VAL A 75 6.60 -4.86 1.77
N LEU A 76 5.63 -3.97 1.66
CA LEU A 76 4.23 -4.31 1.37
C LEU A 76 3.83 -3.76 0.01
N ASP A 77 3.03 -4.54 -0.72
CA ASP A 77 2.33 -4.08 -1.91
C ASP A 77 0.87 -3.82 -1.58
N GLY A 78 0.33 -2.72 -2.07
CA GLY A 78 -1.02 -2.33 -1.71
C GLY A 78 -1.56 -1.18 -2.56
N GLU A 79 -2.67 -0.65 -2.11
CA GLU A 79 -3.38 0.45 -2.76
C GLU A 79 -3.50 1.64 -1.80
N LEU A 80 -3.13 2.81 -2.27
CA LEU A 80 -3.43 4.06 -1.59
C LEU A 80 -4.83 4.50 -1.99
N VAL A 81 -5.70 4.73 -1.03
CA VAL A 81 -7.10 5.09 -1.24
C VAL A 81 -7.50 6.32 -0.44
N VAL A 82 -8.45 7.08 -0.95
CA VAL A 82 -9.23 8.08 -0.22
C VAL A 82 -10.67 7.61 -0.19
N MET A 83 -11.29 7.60 0.99
CA MET A 83 -12.66 7.12 1.16
C MET A 83 -13.63 8.30 1.21
N VAL A 84 -14.69 8.23 0.41
CA VAL A 84 -15.82 9.17 0.45
C VAL A 84 -17.09 8.37 0.73
N ASN A 85 -17.76 8.66 1.82
CA ASN A 85 -18.96 7.92 2.23
C ASN A 85 -18.77 6.39 2.31
N GLY A 86 -17.58 5.96 2.72
CA GLY A 86 -17.26 4.54 2.88
C GLY A 86 -16.86 3.81 1.58
N VAL A 87 -16.69 4.52 0.47
CA VAL A 87 -16.30 3.97 -0.84
C VAL A 87 -15.00 4.63 -1.32
N PRO A 88 -14.04 3.87 -1.88
CA PRO A 88 -12.85 4.46 -2.48
C PRO A 88 -13.22 5.42 -3.62
N ASP A 89 -12.64 6.62 -3.61
CA ASP A 89 -12.84 7.65 -4.62
C ASP A 89 -11.50 8.03 -5.25
N PHE A 90 -11.25 7.49 -6.44
CA PHE A 90 -10.02 7.77 -7.20
C PHE A 90 -9.88 9.24 -7.59
N TYR A 91 -10.99 9.92 -7.87
CA TYR A 91 -10.96 11.31 -8.30
C TYR A 91 -10.50 12.24 -7.16
N GLU A 92 -11.01 12.02 -5.95
CA GLU A 92 -10.54 12.74 -4.76
C GLU A 92 -9.08 12.40 -4.42
N LEU A 93 -8.67 11.14 -4.55
CA LEU A 93 -7.27 10.75 -4.43
C LEU A 93 -6.39 11.48 -5.45
N GLN A 94 -6.81 11.54 -6.72
CA GLN A 94 -6.07 12.20 -7.79
C GLN A 94 -5.90 13.70 -7.50
N LYS A 95 -6.94 14.38 -7.03
CA LYS A 95 -6.82 15.78 -6.59
C LYS A 95 -5.76 15.96 -5.51
N ARG A 96 -5.70 15.04 -4.54
CA ARG A 96 -4.68 15.05 -3.48
C ARG A 96 -3.26 14.89 -4.05
N THR A 97 -3.04 14.02 -5.03
CA THR A 97 -1.72 13.81 -5.66
C THR A 97 -1.20 15.06 -6.39
N LEU A 98 -2.09 15.96 -6.81
CA LEU A 98 -1.73 17.19 -7.53
C LEU A 98 -1.41 18.38 -6.61
N LEU A 99 -1.63 18.25 -5.31
CA LEU A 99 -1.34 19.32 -4.36
C LEU A 99 0.17 19.52 -4.21
N THR A 100 0.62 20.78 -4.29
CA THR A 100 2.04 21.15 -4.16
C THR A 100 2.30 22.11 -3.00
N ARG A 101 1.29 22.89 -2.60
CA ARG A 101 1.42 23.85 -1.50
C ARG A 101 1.19 23.15 -0.16
N ARG A 102 2.14 23.29 0.78
CA ARG A 102 2.11 22.66 2.10
C ARG A 102 0.76 22.85 2.82
N VAL A 103 0.26 24.08 2.90
CA VAL A 103 -1.03 24.37 3.56
C VAL A 103 -2.19 23.58 2.93
N LYS A 104 -2.22 23.45 1.60
CA LYS A 104 -3.26 22.68 0.90
C LYS A 104 -3.11 21.18 1.15
N ILE A 105 -1.89 20.68 1.25
CA ILE A 105 -1.60 19.27 1.58
C ILE A 105 -2.10 18.97 3.00
N GLU A 106 -1.76 19.79 3.99
CA GLU A 106 -2.18 19.62 5.37
C GLU A 106 -3.72 19.70 5.52
N LEU A 107 -4.37 20.65 4.85
CA LEU A 107 -5.84 20.74 4.82
C LEU A 107 -6.46 19.50 4.15
N GLY A 108 -5.89 19.01 3.07
CA GLY A 108 -6.34 17.79 2.39
C GLY A 108 -6.20 16.57 3.30
N ALA A 109 -5.08 16.44 4.00
CA ALA A 109 -4.84 15.37 4.97
C ALA A 109 -5.87 15.34 6.11
N GLY A 110 -6.33 16.51 6.54
CA GLY A 110 -7.36 16.61 7.58
C GLY A 110 -8.79 16.37 7.07
N ARG A 111 -9.11 16.76 5.84
CA ARG A 111 -10.49 16.70 5.31
C ARG A 111 -10.83 15.36 4.65
N LEU A 112 -9.90 14.83 3.88
CA LEU A 112 -10.03 13.59 3.11
C LEU A 112 -8.72 12.81 3.23
N PRO A 113 -8.46 12.25 4.42
CA PRO A 113 -7.25 11.51 4.66
C PRO A 113 -7.18 10.25 3.79
N ALA A 114 -5.98 9.95 3.32
CA ALA A 114 -5.70 8.71 2.63
C ALA A 114 -5.45 7.58 3.63
N SER A 115 -5.68 6.35 3.18
CA SER A 115 -5.29 5.12 3.86
C SER A 115 -4.54 4.22 2.89
N PHE A 116 -3.63 3.41 3.40
CA PHE A 116 -2.93 2.38 2.65
C PHE A 116 -3.55 1.03 2.97
N VAL A 117 -4.04 0.33 1.97
CA VAL A 117 -4.58 -1.03 2.08
C VAL A 117 -3.55 -2.00 1.50
N ALA A 118 -2.92 -2.78 2.37
CA ALA A 118 -1.92 -3.77 1.98
C ALA A 118 -2.61 -5.08 1.59
N TYR A 119 -2.23 -5.66 0.47
CA TYR A 119 -2.75 -6.96 0.03
C TYR A 119 -1.66 -7.99 -0.25
N ASP A 120 -0.39 -7.63 -0.20
CA ASP A 120 0.73 -8.56 -0.32
C ASP A 120 1.93 -8.15 0.53
N CYS A 121 2.72 -9.13 0.96
CA CYS A 121 3.97 -8.94 1.69
C CYS A 121 5.14 -9.49 0.86
N LEU A 122 6.04 -8.61 0.44
CA LEU A 122 7.15 -8.94 -0.45
C LEU A 122 8.46 -9.21 0.30
N GLN A 123 8.59 -8.66 1.51
CA GLN A 123 9.68 -8.91 2.46
C GLN A 123 9.17 -8.74 3.89
N CYS A 124 9.57 -9.62 4.81
CA CYS A 124 9.32 -9.49 6.24
C CYS A 124 10.60 -9.82 7.02
N GLY A 125 11.04 -8.91 7.89
CA GLY A 125 12.37 -8.94 8.47
C GLY A 125 13.44 -8.91 7.37
N ASP A 126 14.38 -9.85 7.44
CA ASP A 126 15.43 -10.01 6.41
C ASP A 126 15.08 -11.03 5.32
N ARG A 127 13.87 -11.60 5.40
CA ARG A 127 13.42 -12.63 4.47
C ARG A 127 12.66 -12.01 3.29
N GLU A 128 13.20 -12.15 2.08
CA GLU A 128 12.50 -11.90 0.82
C GLU A 128 11.43 -12.98 0.60
N LEU A 129 10.25 -12.59 0.11
CA LEU A 129 9.09 -13.46 -0.05
C LEU A 129 8.62 -13.64 -1.50
N LEU A 130 9.31 -13.08 -2.49
CA LEU A 130 8.87 -13.10 -3.90
C LEU A 130 8.65 -14.51 -4.47
N SER A 131 9.40 -15.50 -3.99
CA SER A 131 9.25 -16.91 -4.37
C SER A 131 8.29 -17.70 -3.47
N VAL A 132 7.74 -17.09 -2.43
CA VAL A 132 6.81 -17.74 -1.50
C VAL A 132 5.39 -17.70 -2.08
N PRO A 133 4.57 -18.78 -1.96
CA PRO A 133 3.18 -18.79 -2.42
C PRO A 133 2.36 -17.65 -1.82
N LEU A 134 1.42 -17.10 -2.61
CA LEU A 134 0.63 -15.94 -2.23
C LEU A 134 -0.12 -16.12 -0.89
N LEU A 135 -0.74 -17.27 -0.65
CA LEU A 135 -1.46 -17.53 0.61
C LEU A 135 -0.54 -17.41 1.82
N SER A 136 0.67 -17.98 1.74
CA SER A 136 1.65 -17.86 2.82
C SER A 136 2.14 -16.42 3.01
N ARG A 137 2.28 -15.63 1.94
CA ARG A 137 2.61 -14.20 2.06
C ARG A 137 1.49 -13.41 2.72
N LYS A 138 0.22 -13.77 2.45
CA LYS A 138 -0.95 -13.16 3.12
C LYS A 138 -1.02 -13.51 4.61
N GLU A 139 -0.67 -14.72 4.99
CA GLU A 139 -0.55 -15.11 6.40
C GLU A 139 0.52 -14.27 7.11
N ILE A 140 1.71 -14.15 6.51
CA ILE A 140 2.80 -13.32 7.04
C ILE A 140 2.36 -11.85 7.13
N LEU A 141 1.64 -11.34 6.13
CA LEU A 141 1.09 -9.99 6.12
C LEU A 141 0.17 -9.77 7.32
N ALA A 142 -0.82 -10.66 7.51
CA ALA A 142 -1.77 -10.58 8.62
C ALA A 142 -1.11 -10.71 9.99
N GLU A 143 -0.06 -11.52 10.11
CA GLU A 143 0.69 -11.65 11.36
C GLU A 143 1.56 -10.42 11.68
N ASN A 144 2.10 -9.75 10.65
CA ASN A 144 3.03 -8.63 10.82
C ASN A 144 2.32 -7.27 11.00
N VAL A 145 1.12 -7.10 10.44
CA VAL A 145 0.39 -5.84 10.43
C VAL A 145 -0.67 -5.80 11.52
N ALA A 146 -0.66 -4.76 12.34
CA ALA A 146 -1.76 -4.38 13.22
C ALA A 146 -2.63 -3.34 12.49
N GLU A 147 -3.83 -3.73 12.05
CA GLU A 147 -4.73 -2.83 11.33
C GLU A 147 -5.13 -1.59 12.15
N GLY A 148 -5.31 -0.49 11.46
CA GLY A 148 -5.75 0.77 12.03
C GLY A 148 -6.33 1.70 10.97
N GLU A 149 -6.58 2.95 11.33
CA GLU A 149 -7.25 3.91 10.43
C GLU A 149 -6.48 4.19 9.12
N ARG A 150 -5.15 4.07 9.14
CA ARG A 150 -4.29 4.48 8.00
C ARG A 150 -3.59 3.33 7.31
N LEU A 151 -3.55 2.16 7.92
CA LEU A 151 -3.05 0.91 7.34
C LEU A 151 -4.05 -0.20 7.64
N ALA A 152 -4.58 -0.82 6.61
CA ALA A 152 -5.52 -1.94 6.65
C ALA A 152 -5.10 -3.06 5.68
N LEU A 153 -5.76 -4.23 5.77
CA LEU A 153 -5.53 -5.41 4.93
C LEU A 153 -6.72 -5.70 4.00
#